data_473472bb08e46e96d194237491963d48
#
_entry.id   473472bb08e46e96d194237491963d48
#
_cell.length_a   1.000
_cell.length_b   1.000
_cell.length_c   1.000
_cell.angle_alpha   90.00
_cell.angle_beta   90.00
_cell.angle_gamma   90.00
#
_symmetry.space_group_name_H-M   'P 1'
#
loop_
_entity.id
_entity.type
_entity.pdbx_description
1 polymer ?
#
loop_
_entity_poly.entity_id
_entity_poly.type
_entity_poly.pdbx_seq_one_letter_code
_entity_poly.pdbx_strand_id
1 'polypeptide(L)' 'MPTLFKKIKTIHPSLTDDDFSPEGTILLQNDSDGKGDYIKSWNHPSLSRPTTEQLDSV' A
#
# COMPACT_ATOMS: atom_id res chain seq x y z
N MET A 1 3.89 -15.01 -4.23
CA MET A 1 3.24 -14.22 -3.18
C MET A 1 2.82 -12.87 -3.73
N PRO A 2 1.65 -12.34 -3.34
CA PRO A 2 1.27 -11.01 -3.81
C PRO A 2 2.19 -9.94 -3.20
N THR A 3 2.46 -8.92 -4.00
CA THR A 3 3.21 -7.77 -3.51
C THR A 3 2.34 -6.92 -2.60
N LEU A 4 2.95 -6.04 -1.81
CA LEU A 4 2.20 -5.10 -0.98
C LEU A 4 1.23 -4.26 -1.82
N PHE A 5 1.67 -3.83 -2.99
CA PHE A 5 0.83 -3.11 -3.95
C PHE A 5 -0.45 -3.89 -4.26
N LYS A 6 -0.33 -5.17 -4.59
CA LYS A 6 -1.49 -6.00 -4.91
C LYS A 6 -2.40 -6.22 -3.70
N LYS A 7 -1.81 -6.40 -2.53
CA LYS A 7 -2.57 -6.55 -1.29
C LYS A 7 -3.42 -5.32 -1.02
N ILE A 8 -2.84 -4.14 -1.15
CA ILE A 8 -3.56 -2.89 -0.95
C ILE A 8 -4.68 -2.74 -1.97
N LYS A 9 -4.43 -3.07 -3.24
CA LYS A 9 -5.47 -3.01 -4.27
C LYS A 9 -6.58 -4.04 -4.05
N THR A 10 -6.28 -5.15 -3.42
CA THR A 10 -7.31 -6.13 -3.04
C THR A 10 -8.23 -5.58 -1.97
N ILE A 11 -7.67 -4.87 -1.00
CA ILE A 11 -8.45 -4.23 0.07
C ILE A 11 -9.23 -3.02 -0.46
N HIS A 12 -8.59 -2.22 -1.31
CA HIS A 12 -9.18 -1.02 -1.90
C HIS A 12 -9.10 -1.09 -3.42
N PRO A 13 -10.00 -1.83 -4.08
CA PRO A 13 -9.93 -2.04 -5.54
C PRO A 13 -10.13 -0.78 -6.37
N SER A 14 -10.63 0.30 -5.78
CA SER A 14 -10.80 1.56 -6.49
C SER A 14 -9.50 2.34 -6.66
N LEU A 15 -8.41 1.95 -5.99
CA LEU A 15 -7.13 2.60 -6.16
C LEU A 15 -6.55 2.34 -7.55
N THR A 16 -5.83 3.34 -8.06
CA THR A 16 -5.16 3.26 -9.36
C THR A 16 -3.65 3.30 -9.17
N ASP A 17 -2.91 2.99 -10.23
CA ASP A 17 -1.44 3.06 -10.18
C ASP A 17 -0.96 4.48 -9.89
N ASP A 18 -1.71 5.50 -10.30
CA ASP A 18 -1.34 6.89 -10.05
C ASP A 18 -1.32 7.24 -8.56
N ASP A 19 -2.16 6.57 -7.77
CA ASP A 19 -2.17 6.80 -6.32
C ASP A 19 -0.89 6.34 -5.65
N PHE A 20 -0.18 5.40 -6.25
CA PHE A 20 1.08 4.85 -5.74
C PHE A 20 2.31 5.51 -6.32
N SER A 21 2.16 6.48 -7.20
CA SER A 21 3.31 7.20 -7.77
C SER A 21 3.90 8.14 -6.73
N PRO A 22 5.14 8.61 -6.92
CA PRO A 22 5.73 9.59 -6.01
C PRO A 22 4.92 10.87 -5.87
N GLU A 23 4.10 11.20 -6.87
CA GLU A 23 3.23 12.37 -6.86
C GLU A 23 1.84 12.05 -6.31
N GLY A 24 1.56 10.77 -6.03
CA GLY A 24 0.27 10.34 -5.53
C GLY A 24 0.13 10.46 -4.02
N THR A 25 -0.95 9.91 -3.50
CA THR A 25 -1.28 10.00 -2.08
C THR A 25 -0.69 8.88 -1.24
N ILE A 26 -0.19 7.82 -1.89
CA ILE A 26 0.34 6.64 -1.20
C ILE A 26 1.80 6.46 -1.59
N LEU A 27 2.65 6.30 -0.58
CA LEU A 27 4.07 6.05 -0.80
C LEU A 27 4.46 4.73 -0.13
N LEU A 28 4.99 3.81 -0.93
CA LEU A 28 5.51 2.53 -0.44
C LEU A 28 7.03 2.58 -0.46
N GLN A 29 7.67 1.89 0.46
CA GLN A 29 9.13 1.86 0.54
C GLN A 29 9.62 0.49 0.99
N ASN A 30 10.83 0.15 0.53
CA ASN A 30 11.54 -1.05 0.95
C ASN A 30 12.96 -0.63 1.28
N ASP A 31 13.37 -0.83 2.53
CA ASP A 31 14.69 -0.43 3.01
C ASP A 31 15.75 -1.51 2.82
N SER A 32 15.40 -2.61 2.16
CA SER A 32 16.30 -3.74 1.92
C SER A 32 16.84 -4.37 3.22
N ASP A 33 16.02 -4.35 4.27
CA ASP A 33 16.37 -4.89 5.57
C ASP A 33 15.81 -6.30 5.82
N GLY A 34 15.26 -6.93 4.79
CA GLY A 34 14.66 -8.24 4.87
C GLY A 34 13.21 -8.26 5.32
N LYS A 35 12.64 -7.12 5.63
CA LYS A 35 11.24 -7.01 6.09
C LYS A 35 10.25 -6.77 4.96
N GLY A 36 10.76 -6.49 3.76
CA GLY A 36 9.92 -6.25 2.59
C GLY A 36 9.37 -4.84 2.51
N ASP A 37 8.37 -4.67 1.66
CA ASP A 37 7.76 -3.36 1.44
C ASP A 37 6.86 -2.96 2.59
N TYR A 38 6.78 -1.65 2.82
CA TYR A 38 5.85 -1.10 3.81
C TYR A 38 5.28 0.22 3.32
N ILE A 39 4.17 0.65 3.93
CA ILE A 39 3.53 1.93 3.61
C ILE A 39 4.27 3.02 4.36
N LYS A 40 4.99 3.86 3.63
CA LYS A 40 5.72 4.97 4.23
C LYS A 40 4.79 6.14 4.50
N SER A 41 3.85 6.40 3.60
CA SER A 41 2.94 7.54 3.71
C SER A 41 1.59 7.18 3.12
N TRP A 42 0.53 7.64 3.77
CA TRP A 42 -0.84 7.43 3.32
C TRP A 42 -1.62 8.72 3.52
N ASN A 43 -1.94 9.38 2.42
CA ASN A 43 -2.66 10.66 2.44
C ASN A 43 -3.93 10.62 1.59
N HIS A 44 -4.48 9.42 1.34
CA HIS A 44 -5.67 9.30 0.51
C HIS A 44 -6.86 9.95 1.22
N PRO A 45 -7.62 10.84 0.52
CA PRO A 45 -8.70 11.58 1.15
C PRO A 45 -9.94 10.77 1.49
N SER A 46 -10.15 9.66 0.78
CA SER A 46 -11.39 8.88 0.91
C SER A 46 -11.22 7.50 1.53
N LEU A 47 -10.00 6.95 1.49
CA LEU A 47 -9.73 5.59 1.94
C LEU A 47 -8.78 5.60 3.12
N SER A 48 -9.05 4.71 4.09
CA SER A 48 -8.21 4.59 5.28
C SER A 48 -7.01 3.67 5.01
N ARG A 49 -5.89 3.95 5.67
CA ARG A 49 -4.70 3.11 5.59
C ARG A 49 -5.05 1.69 6.06
N PRO A 50 -4.73 0.66 5.25
CA PRO A 50 -4.96 -0.72 5.67
C PRO A 50 -4.14 -1.05 6.92
N THR A 51 -4.70 -1.85 7.81
CA THR A 51 -3.97 -2.33 8.98
C THR A 51 -3.07 -3.49 8.59
N THR A 52 -2.09 -3.80 9.45
CA THR A 52 -1.25 -4.98 9.26
C THR A 52 -2.11 -6.25 9.17
N GLU A 53 -3.14 -6.35 10.00
CA GLU A 53 -4.05 -7.50 9.98
C GLU A 53 -4.77 -7.64 8.64
N GLN A 54 -5.21 -6.54 8.05
CA GLN A 54 -5.84 -6.56 6.74
C GLN A 54 -4.87 -7.00 5.66
N LEU A 55 -3.64 -6.53 5.72
CA LEU A 55 -2.61 -6.90 4.75
C LEU A 55 -2.22 -8.38 4.89
N ASP A 56 -2.20 -8.91 6.09
CA ASP A 56 -1.86 -10.30 6.34
C ASP A 56 -2.96 -11.26 5.88
N SER A 57 -4.20 -10.79 5.78
CA SER A 57 -5.34 -11.65 5.40
C SER A 57 -5.58 -11.73 3.90
N VAL A 58 -4.80 -11.05 3.09
CA VAL A 58 -4.91 -11.11 1.62
C VAL A 58 -3.66 -11.70 0.97
#